data_c0a6a14fbb6fb9bd390c073cb15391c2
#
_entry.id   c0a6a14fbb6fb9bd390c073cb15391c2
#
_cell.length_a   1.000
_cell.length_b   1.000
_cell.length_c   1.000
_cell.angle_alpha   90.00
_cell.angle_beta   90.00
_cell.angle_gamma   90.00
#
_symmetry.space_group_name_H-M   'P 1'
#
loop_
_entity.id
_entity.type
_entity.pdbx_description
1 polymer ?
#
loop_
_entity_poly.entity_id
_entity_poly.type
_entity_poly.pdbx_seq_one_letter_code
_entity_poly.pdbx_strand_id
1 'polypeptide(L)'
;MKLSPQRIERVLLIVNPASRRGRRIRPKALKAFSDAGVDCEVILTEAPGHAAVIAKTHAHKYDAVFTLGGDGTVMEVLSALAHQGPPVGVLAGGTANVVARTLRIPLNPARAVPLLLAGDQATMDLGRLGDGRRFAIGVGVGLDATMISEAPHRLKKRFGFMAYVLGGYKAVLRNQKFHLRLTVDGVVYERRASAILVANFGAVLNNLVAFGDGIVHDDGLLNACVFSPDSLWDAMRILWRMLRKDFGADPCLFYKSGREFRIETIPPMIAQADGELLPDTPLSVSVDPLAGCLLIPRRGRTE
;
A
#
# COMPACT_ATOMS: atom_id res chain seq x y z
N MET A 1 -3.37 2.39 -20.42
CA MET A 1 -4.02 1.73 -21.60
C MET A 1 -5.26 1.01 -21.09
N LYS A 2 -6.47 1.42 -21.49
CA LYS A 2 -7.71 0.74 -21.06
C LYS A 2 -7.90 -0.49 -21.94
N LEU A 3 -7.83 -1.66 -21.32
CA LEU A 3 -8.19 -2.91 -21.97
C LEU A 3 -9.72 -3.00 -22.05
N SER A 4 -10.25 -3.53 -23.16
CA SER A 4 -11.69 -3.76 -23.33
C SER A 4 -12.24 -4.61 -22.18
N PRO A 5 -13.45 -4.35 -21.67
CA PRO A 5 -14.02 -5.13 -20.59
C PRO A 5 -14.26 -6.57 -21.05
N GLN A 6 -13.41 -7.48 -20.60
CA GLN A 6 -13.64 -8.91 -20.74
C GLN A 6 -14.75 -9.29 -19.77
N ARG A 7 -15.75 -10.05 -20.23
CA ARG A 7 -16.81 -10.57 -19.36
C ARG A 7 -16.19 -11.52 -18.35
N ILE A 8 -16.38 -11.24 -17.06
CA ILE A 8 -15.90 -12.07 -15.97
C ILE A 8 -17.01 -13.07 -15.62
N GLU A 9 -16.78 -14.36 -15.86
CA GLU A 9 -17.74 -15.44 -15.61
C GLU A 9 -17.29 -16.34 -14.47
N ARG A 10 -15.95 -16.51 -14.28
CA ARG A 10 -15.36 -17.35 -13.24
C ARG A 10 -14.32 -16.59 -12.44
N VAL A 11 -14.45 -16.61 -11.12
CA VAL A 11 -13.52 -15.92 -10.22
C VAL A 11 -12.97 -16.87 -9.16
N LEU A 12 -11.70 -16.62 -8.78
CA LEU A 12 -11.09 -17.19 -7.59
C LEU A 12 -11.17 -16.18 -6.45
N LEU A 13 -11.82 -16.52 -5.34
CA LEU A 13 -11.86 -15.71 -4.13
C LEU A 13 -10.89 -16.26 -3.09
N ILE A 14 -9.75 -15.58 -2.91
CA ILE A 14 -8.75 -15.90 -1.89
C ILE A 14 -9.12 -15.16 -0.60
N VAL A 15 -9.43 -15.91 0.45
CA VAL A 15 -9.91 -15.36 1.72
C VAL A 15 -8.89 -15.59 2.82
N ASN A 16 -8.50 -14.50 3.51
CA ASN A 16 -7.71 -14.58 4.74
C ASN A 16 -8.67 -14.65 5.95
N PRO A 17 -8.86 -15.83 6.56
CA PRO A 17 -9.78 -16.00 7.69
C PRO A 17 -9.30 -15.31 8.97
N ALA A 18 -8.01 -15.02 9.09
CA ALA A 18 -7.42 -14.30 10.22
C ALA A 18 -7.63 -12.78 10.12
N SER A 19 -8.06 -12.26 8.96
CA SER A 19 -8.34 -10.85 8.80
C SER A 19 -9.52 -10.41 9.67
N ARG A 20 -9.48 -9.15 10.16
CA ARG A 20 -10.41 -8.62 11.17
C ARG A 20 -11.90 -8.85 10.83
N ARG A 21 -12.26 -8.81 9.55
CA ARG A 21 -13.65 -8.92 9.06
C ARG A 21 -13.86 -10.08 8.08
N GLY A 22 -12.81 -10.75 7.62
CA GLY A 22 -12.85 -11.71 6.53
C GLY A 22 -13.91 -12.79 6.72
N ARG A 23 -13.96 -13.44 7.89
CA ARG A 23 -15.00 -14.45 8.19
C ARG A 23 -16.42 -13.88 8.16
N ARG A 24 -16.62 -12.67 8.70
CA ARG A 24 -17.96 -12.05 8.84
C ARG A 24 -18.53 -11.58 7.52
N ILE A 25 -17.70 -11.09 6.60
CA ILE A 25 -18.15 -10.49 5.35
C ILE A 25 -18.12 -11.46 4.16
N ARG A 26 -17.48 -12.64 4.31
CA ARG A 26 -17.44 -13.68 3.28
C ARG A 26 -18.82 -14.06 2.74
N PRO A 27 -19.85 -14.33 3.58
CA PRO A 27 -21.16 -14.67 3.06
C PRO A 27 -21.76 -13.57 2.18
N LYS A 28 -21.49 -12.29 2.50
CA LYS A 28 -21.95 -11.15 1.69
C LYS A 28 -21.24 -11.07 0.34
N ALA A 29 -19.95 -11.42 0.29
CA ALA A 29 -19.20 -11.50 -0.95
C ALA A 29 -19.71 -12.61 -1.85
N LEU A 30 -19.89 -13.82 -1.29
CA LEU A 30 -20.42 -14.98 -2.04
C LEU A 30 -21.82 -14.71 -2.59
N LYS A 31 -22.71 -14.14 -1.76
CA LYS A 31 -24.02 -13.74 -2.23
C LYS A 31 -23.95 -12.74 -3.38
N ALA A 32 -23.04 -11.76 -3.31
CA ALA A 32 -22.91 -10.76 -4.36
C ALA A 32 -22.39 -11.34 -5.69
N PHE A 33 -21.50 -12.34 -5.66
CA PHE A 33 -21.09 -13.08 -6.87
C PHE A 33 -22.24 -13.92 -7.43
N SER A 34 -22.97 -14.65 -6.57
CA SER A 34 -24.13 -15.42 -6.97
C SER A 34 -25.23 -14.54 -7.58
N ASP A 35 -25.54 -13.39 -6.96
CA ASP A 35 -26.53 -12.43 -7.48
C ASP A 35 -26.08 -11.82 -8.84
N ALA A 36 -24.78 -11.78 -9.12
CA ALA A 36 -24.20 -11.34 -10.39
C ALA A 36 -24.08 -12.47 -11.44
N GLY A 37 -24.46 -13.71 -11.10
CA GLY A 37 -24.34 -14.86 -12.01
C GLY A 37 -22.91 -15.30 -12.29
N VAL A 38 -21.96 -15.01 -11.38
CA VAL A 38 -20.52 -15.30 -11.51
C VAL A 38 -20.18 -16.54 -10.68
N ASP A 39 -19.53 -17.52 -11.30
CA ASP A 39 -18.99 -18.71 -10.62
C ASP A 39 -17.81 -18.30 -9.73
N CYS A 40 -17.90 -18.58 -8.43
CA CYS A 40 -16.94 -18.14 -7.44
C CYS A 40 -16.37 -19.30 -6.64
N GLU A 41 -15.17 -19.73 -6.96
CA GLU A 41 -14.41 -20.69 -6.16
C GLU A 41 -13.71 -19.99 -5.01
N VAL A 42 -13.74 -20.58 -3.80
CA VAL A 42 -13.17 -20.01 -2.59
C VAL A 42 -12.02 -20.85 -2.07
N ILE A 43 -10.85 -20.22 -1.88
CA ILE A 43 -9.73 -20.86 -1.21
C ILE A 43 -9.33 -20.00 0.00
N LEU A 44 -9.19 -20.65 1.17
CA LEU A 44 -8.77 -20.00 2.41
C LEU A 44 -7.26 -20.04 2.54
N THR A 45 -6.67 -18.92 2.99
CA THR A 45 -5.25 -18.94 3.38
C THR A 45 -5.08 -19.56 4.76
N GLU A 46 -3.97 -20.26 4.96
CA GLU A 46 -3.63 -20.95 6.21
C GLU A 46 -2.52 -20.23 6.96
N ALA A 47 -1.63 -19.54 6.24
CA ALA A 47 -0.47 -18.86 6.79
C ALA A 47 -0.12 -17.61 5.96
N PRO A 48 0.73 -16.71 6.48
CA PRO A 48 1.37 -15.65 5.66
C PRO A 48 2.11 -16.27 4.47
N GLY A 49 2.03 -15.60 3.32
CA GLY A 49 2.58 -16.08 2.04
C GLY A 49 1.69 -17.07 1.27
N HIS A 50 0.68 -17.69 1.93
CA HIS A 50 -0.16 -18.70 1.28
C HIS A 50 -1.05 -18.12 0.17
N ALA A 51 -1.47 -16.84 0.27
CA ALA A 51 -2.24 -16.21 -0.81
C ALA A 51 -1.44 -16.10 -2.11
N ALA A 52 -0.13 -15.87 -2.03
CA ALA A 52 0.75 -15.86 -3.18
C ALA A 52 0.87 -17.26 -3.83
N VAL A 53 0.96 -18.32 -3.02
CA VAL A 53 1.02 -19.71 -3.51
C VAL A 53 -0.29 -20.06 -4.23
N ILE A 54 -1.45 -19.77 -3.60
CA ILE A 54 -2.77 -20.01 -4.20
C ILE A 54 -2.89 -19.28 -5.54
N ALA A 55 -2.52 -17.98 -5.57
CA ALA A 55 -2.59 -17.18 -6.79
C ALA A 55 -1.72 -17.77 -7.91
N LYS A 56 -0.46 -18.11 -7.65
CA LYS A 56 0.45 -18.70 -8.65
C LYS A 56 -0.06 -20.03 -9.20
N THR A 57 -0.66 -20.85 -8.33
CA THR A 57 -1.08 -22.21 -8.70
C THR A 57 -2.40 -22.23 -9.44
N HIS A 58 -3.33 -21.34 -9.09
CA HIS A 58 -4.74 -21.47 -9.54
C HIS A 58 -5.22 -20.34 -10.45
N ALA A 59 -4.63 -19.12 -10.38
CA ALA A 59 -5.17 -17.93 -11.02
C ALA A 59 -5.43 -18.09 -12.53
N HIS A 60 -4.61 -18.87 -13.23
CA HIS A 60 -4.71 -19.09 -14.68
C HIS A 60 -6.00 -19.76 -15.14
N LYS A 61 -6.81 -20.28 -14.22
CA LYS A 61 -8.09 -20.96 -14.50
C LYS A 61 -9.30 -20.01 -14.41
N TYR A 62 -9.07 -18.73 -14.05
CA TYR A 62 -10.14 -17.79 -13.74
C TYR A 62 -9.95 -16.49 -14.53
N ASP A 63 -11.08 -15.80 -14.78
CA ASP A 63 -11.07 -14.49 -15.47
C ASP A 63 -10.58 -13.38 -14.56
N ALA A 64 -10.74 -13.53 -13.23
CA ALA A 64 -10.24 -12.60 -12.22
C ALA A 64 -9.97 -13.33 -10.90
N VAL A 65 -9.02 -12.76 -10.12
CA VAL A 65 -8.77 -13.19 -8.73
C VAL A 65 -9.27 -12.12 -7.79
N PHE A 66 -10.11 -12.48 -6.84
CA PHE A 66 -10.54 -11.58 -5.79
C PHE A 66 -9.87 -11.92 -4.46
N THR A 67 -9.46 -10.89 -3.73
CA THR A 67 -8.90 -11.02 -2.39
C THR A 67 -9.91 -10.55 -1.35
N LEU A 68 -10.14 -11.32 -0.30
CA LEU A 68 -10.92 -10.93 0.87
C LEU A 68 -10.01 -10.98 2.10
N GLY A 69 -9.31 -9.87 2.35
CA GLY A 69 -8.28 -9.78 3.39
C GLY A 69 -7.88 -8.35 3.70
N GLY A 70 -6.73 -8.19 4.33
CA GLY A 70 -6.05 -6.91 4.51
C GLY A 70 -5.08 -6.61 3.36
N ASP A 71 -4.38 -5.47 3.47
CA ASP A 71 -3.43 -5.02 2.46
C ASP A 71 -2.31 -6.05 2.19
N GLY A 72 -1.82 -6.77 3.23
CA GLY A 72 -0.84 -7.85 3.05
C GLY A 72 -1.34 -8.97 2.14
N THR A 73 -2.61 -9.41 2.28
CA THR A 73 -3.20 -10.44 1.39
C THR A 73 -3.30 -9.94 -0.05
N VAL A 74 -3.65 -8.66 -0.23
CA VAL A 74 -3.68 -8.01 -1.56
C VAL A 74 -2.29 -8.02 -2.17
N MET A 75 -1.27 -7.67 -1.37
CA MET A 75 0.13 -7.64 -1.82
C MET A 75 0.68 -9.00 -2.21
N GLU A 76 0.40 -10.02 -1.40
CA GLU A 76 0.80 -11.39 -1.73
C GLU A 76 0.28 -11.80 -3.13
N VAL A 77 -1.00 -11.50 -3.41
CA VAL A 77 -1.62 -11.84 -4.70
C VAL A 77 -1.09 -10.96 -5.83
N LEU A 78 -1.01 -9.64 -5.65
CA LEU A 78 -0.47 -8.74 -6.68
C LEU A 78 0.99 -9.07 -7.03
N SER A 79 1.82 -9.35 -6.02
CA SER A 79 3.21 -9.76 -6.25
C SER A 79 3.33 -11.08 -7.01
N ALA A 80 2.44 -12.02 -6.69
CA ALA A 80 2.42 -13.34 -7.33
C ALA A 80 2.00 -13.29 -8.79
N LEU A 81 1.10 -12.35 -9.14
CA LEU A 81 0.52 -12.17 -10.48
C LEU A 81 1.15 -11.01 -11.24
N ALA A 82 2.24 -10.43 -10.73
CA ALA A 82 2.90 -9.29 -11.35
C ALA A 82 3.29 -9.57 -12.81
N HIS A 83 2.92 -8.66 -13.72
CA HIS A 83 3.08 -8.74 -15.18
C HIS A 83 2.35 -9.91 -15.85
N GLN A 84 1.76 -10.82 -15.10
CA GLN A 84 1.15 -12.05 -15.64
C GLN A 84 -0.10 -12.40 -14.81
N GLY A 85 -1.11 -12.90 -15.48
CA GLY A 85 -2.30 -13.40 -14.83
C GLY A 85 -3.51 -12.45 -14.92
N PRO A 86 -4.65 -12.92 -14.39
CA PRO A 86 -5.90 -12.17 -14.43
C PRO A 86 -5.87 -10.96 -13.49
N PRO A 87 -6.76 -9.97 -13.72
CA PRO A 87 -6.85 -8.80 -12.87
C PRO A 87 -7.31 -9.16 -11.45
N VAL A 88 -6.84 -8.38 -10.48
CA VAL A 88 -7.14 -8.59 -9.06
C VAL A 88 -8.24 -7.64 -8.58
N GLY A 89 -9.33 -8.20 -8.06
CA GLY A 89 -10.38 -7.48 -7.35
C GLY A 89 -10.12 -7.45 -5.84
N VAL A 90 -10.24 -6.27 -5.21
CA VAL A 90 -9.94 -6.10 -3.79
C VAL A 90 -11.22 -5.98 -2.98
N LEU A 91 -11.45 -6.91 -2.03
CA LEU A 91 -12.53 -6.85 -1.06
C LEU A 91 -11.96 -6.59 0.34
N ALA A 92 -12.31 -5.45 0.91
CA ALA A 92 -11.74 -4.92 2.14
C ALA A 92 -12.13 -5.74 3.39
N GLY A 93 -11.24 -6.61 3.86
CA GLY A 93 -11.41 -7.43 5.07
C GLY A 93 -10.52 -7.03 6.24
N GLY A 94 -9.50 -6.21 6.00
CA GLY A 94 -8.51 -5.77 6.97
C GLY A 94 -8.91 -4.53 7.78
N THR A 95 -7.92 -3.92 8.42
CA THR A 95 -8.10 -2.71 9.24
C THR A 95 -7.89 -1.43 8.42
N ALA A 96 -6.76 -1.29 7.76
CA ALA A 96 -6.42 -0.09 6.99
C ALA A 96 -7.08 -0.10 5.61
N ASN A 97 -6.96 -1.22 4.87
CA ASN A 97 -7.46 -1.38 3.50
C ASN A 97 -7.07 -0.20 2.61
N VAL A 98 -5.77 0.14 2.63
CA VAL A 98 -5.22 1.32 1.95
C VAL A 98 -5.47 1.23 0.45
N VAL A 99 -5.17 0.08 -0.17
CA VAL A 99 -5.38 -0.15 -1.60
C VAL A 99 -6.86 0.06 -1.99
N ALA A 100 -7.79 -0.58 -1.26
CA ALA A 100 -9.21 -0.45 -1.54
C ALA A 100 -9.70 1.01 -1.41
N ARG A 101 -9.23 1.73 -0.39
CA ARG A 101 -9.61 3.12 -0.13
C ARG A 101 -9.06 4.08 -1.20
N THR A 102 -7.80 3.93 -1.58
CA THR A 102 -7.14 4.76 -2.60
C THR A 102 -7.83 4.59 -3.96
N LEU A 103 -8.22 3.36 -4.30
CA LEU A 103 -8.96 3.05 -5.52
C LEU A 103 -10.47 3.32 -5.40
N ARG A 104 -10.93 3.89 -4.26
CA ARG A 104 -12.35 4.19 -3.98
C ARG A 104 -13.27 2.98 -4.08
N ILE A 105 -12.76 1.79 -3.78
CA ILE A 105 -13.54 0.56 -3.73
C ILE A 105 -14.37 0.55 -2.44
N PRO A 106 -15.70 0.32 -2.52
CA PRO A 106 -16.54 0.25 -1.33
C PRO A 106 -16.08 -0.83 -0.35
N LEU A 107 -16.07 -0.52 0.96
CA LEU A 107 -15.68 -1.48 2.00
C LEU A 107 -16.73 -2.59 2.25
N ASN A 108 -17.94 -2.42 1.71
CA ASN A 108 -18.99 -3.43 1.76
C ASN A 108 -18.92 -4.31 0.51
N PRO A 109 -18.63 -5.61 0.62
CA PRO A 109 -18.54 -6.51 -0.54
C PRO A 109 -19.78 -6.53 -1.43
N ALA A 110 -20.99 -6.41 -0.84
CA ALA A 110 -22.22 -6.38 -1.61
C ALA A 110 -22.32 -5.18 -2.58
N ARG A 111 -21.56 -4.11 -2.31
CA ARG A 111 -21.43 -2.96 -3.23
C ARG A 111 -20.16 -3.06 -4.08
N ALA A 112 -19.08 -3.60 -3.52
CA ALA A 112 -17.80 -3.69 -4.21
C ALA A 112 -17.83 -4.67 -5.38
N VAL A 113 -18.39 -5.88 -5.18
CA VAL A 113 -18.42 -6.95 -6.21
C VAL A 113 -19.08 -6.48 -7.51
N PRO A 114 -20.32 -5.99 -7.53
CA PRO A 114 -20.94 -5.58 -8.79
C PRO A 114 -20.22 -4.40 -9.43
N LEU A 115 -19.66 -3.46 -8.65
CA LEU A 115 -18.90 -2.32 -9.18
C LEU A 115 -17.58 -2.76 -9.82
N LEU A 116 -16.90 -3.77 -9.26
CA LEU A 116 -15.64 -4.29 -9.80
C LEU A 116 -15.88 -5.17 -11.02
N LEU A 117 -16.93 -6.01 -11.02
CA LEU A 117 -17.31 -6.84 -12.16
C LEU A 117 -17.72 -6.00 -13.38
N ALA A 118 -18.38 -4.87 -13.15
CA ALA A 118 -18.74 -3.90 -14.18
C ALA A 118 -17.66 -2.84 -14.43
N GLY A 119 -16.55 -2.93 -13.70
CA GLY A 119 -15.48 -1.95 -13.68
C GLY A 119 -14.54 -2.01 -14.88
N ASP A 120 -13.46 -1.25 -14.77
CA ASP A 120 -12.36 -1.23 -15.72
C ASP A 120 -11.15 -1.98 -15.14
N GLN A 121 -10.28 -2.50 -16.01
CA GLN A 121 -8.96 -2.96 -15.61
C GLN A 121 -7.99 -1.78 -15.62
N ALA A 122 -7.19 -1.66 -14.57
CA ALA A 122 -6.13 -0.68 -14.45
C ALA A 122 -4.82 -1.33 -14.04
N THR A 123 -3.75 -0.92 -14.68
CA THR A 123 -2.40 -1.28 -14.26
C THR A 123 -1.92 -0.33 -13.16
N MET A 124 -1.04 -0.84 -12.30
CA MET A 124 -0.36 -0.04 -11.29
C MET A 124 1.10 -0.45 -11.18
N ASP A 125 1.93 0.48 -10.81
CA ASP A 125 3.31 0.21 -10.46
C ASP A 125 3.37 -0.53 -9.11
N LEU A 126 4.38 -1.35 -8.94
CA LEU A 126 4.74 -1.90 -7.65
C LEU A 126 6.16 -1.42 -7.30
N GLY A 127 6.44 -1.25 -6.03
CA GLY A 127 7.82 -1.11 -5.60
C GLY A 127 8.48 -2.48 -5.48
N ARG A 128 9.78 -2.55 -5.74
CA ARG A 128 10.61 -3.76 -5.63
C ARG A 128 11.80 -3.49 -4.72
N LEU A 129 12.00 -4.36 -3.75
CA LEU A 129 13.17 -4.37 -2.87
C LEU A 129 14.35 -5.08 -3.53
N GLY A 130 15.56 -4.81 -3.05
CA GLY A 130 16.79 -5.43 -3.56
C GLY A 130 16.81 -6.96 -3.44
N ASP A 131 16.02 -7.56 -2.55
CA ASP A 131 15.84 -9.01 -2.41
C ASP A 131 14.76 -9.59 -3.34
N GLY A 132 14.13 -8.75 -4.17
CA GLY A 132 13.10 -9.14 -5.14
C GLY A 132 11.67 -9.11 -4.61
N ARG A 133 11.44 -8.92 -3.32
CA ARG A 133 10.09 -8.71 -2.76
C ARG A 133 9.47 -7.43 -3.31
N ARG A 134 8.15 -7.44 -3.45
CA ARG A 134 7.38 -6.28 -3.94
C ARG A 134 6.55 -5.66 -2.82
N PHE A 135 6.23 -4.39 -2.99
CA PHE A 135 5.29 -3.66 -2.14
C PHE A 135 4.37 -2.76 -2.98
N ALA A 136 3.17 -2.47 -2.50
CA ALA A 136 2.23 -1.59 -3.19
C ALA A 136 2.18 -0.18 -2.60
N ILE A 137 2.32 -0.06 -1.28
CA ILE A 137 2.06 1.20 -0.58
C ILE A 137 3.34 2.00 -0.42
N GLY A 138 4.36 1.40 0.19
CA GLY A 138 5.63 2.10 0.40
C GLY A 138 6.58 1.42 1.36
N VAL A 139 7.82 1.92 1.36
CA VAL A 139 8.90 1.56 2.28
C VAL A 139 9.19 2.73 3.20
N GLY A 140 9.18 2.48 4.51
CA GLY A 140 9.51 3.46 5.54
C GLY A 140 10.78 3.08 6.30
N VAL A 141 11.59 4.08 6.68
CA VAL A 141 12.80 3.91 7.50
C VAL A 141 12.79 4.93 8.64
N GLY A 142 13.21 4.52 9.81
CA GLY A 142 13.28 5.35 11.00
C GLY A 142 11.97 5.30 11.79
N LEU A 143 11.34 6.44 12.04
CA LEU A 143 10.14 6.59 12.88
C LEU A 143 9.04 5.59 12.60
N ASP A 144 8.72 5.41 11.33
CA ASP A 144 7.63 4.55 10.88
C ASP A 144 7.89 3.09 11.26
N ALA A 145 9.10 2.61 11.02
CA ALA A 145 9.50 1.25 11.34
C ALA A 145 9.57 0.98 12.88
N THR A 146 10.11 1.93 13.65
CA THR A 146 10.16 1.84 15.11
C THR A 146 8.74 1.79 15.70
N MET A 147 7.81 2.57 15.15
CA MET A 147 6.40 2.54 15.56
C MET A 147 5.74 1.19 15.28
N ILE A 148 6.10 0.53 14.18
CA ILE A 148 5.60 -0.80 13.85
C ILE A 148 6.17 -1.85 14.81
N SER A 149 7.45 -1.76 15.17
CA SER A 149 8.11 -2.71 16.06
C SER A 149 7.64 -2.59 17.52
N GLU A 150 7.44 -1.38 18.03
CA GLU A 150 7.08 -1.11 19.44
C GLU A 150 5.57 -1.13 19.72
N ALA A 151 4.70 -0.99 18.70
CA ALA A 151 3.26 -0.90 18.93
C ALA A 151 2.64 -2.27 19.21
N PRO A 152 2.07 -2.51 20.42
CA PRO A 152 1.33 -3.73 20.70
C PRO A 152 0.23 -3.93 19.64
N HIS A 153 0.09 -5.15 19.13
CA HIS A 153 -0.94 -5.51 18.14
C HIS A 153 -2.36 -5.02 18.52
N ARG A 154 -2.63 -4.87 19.83
CA ARG A 154 -3.91 -4.35 20.37
C ARG A 154 -4.08 -2.85 20.17
N LEU A 155 -3.00 -2.05 20.22
CA LEU A 155 -3.06 -0.60 20.02
C LEU A 155 -3.29 -0.24 18.54
N LYS A 156 -2.61 -0.93 17.63
CA LYS A 156 -2.85 -0.79 16.18
C LYS A 156 -4.32 -1.04 15.81
N LYS A 157 -4.96 -2.02 16.47
CA LYS A 157 -6.37 -2.36 16.23
C LYS A 157 -7.36 -1.29 16.73
N ARG A 158 -7.01 -0.54 17.79
CA ARG A 158 -7.96 0.35 18.49
C ARG A 158 -7.84 1.82 18.06
N PHE A 159 -6.64 2.31 17.78
CA PHE A 159 -6.37 3.72 17.56
C PHE A 159 -5.96 4.09 16.13
N GLY A 160 -5.74 3.12 15.24
CA GLY A 160 -5.45 3.37 13.82
C GLY A 160 -4.43 4.51 13.62
N PHE A 161 -4.86 5.58 12.95
CA PHE A 161 -4.05 6.77 12.66
C PHE A 161 -3.50 7.48 13.90
N MET A 162 -4.26 7.52 15.02
CA MET A 162 -3.77 8.15 16.26
C MET A 162 -2.51 7.48 16.81
N ALA A 163 -2.31 6.18 16.54
CA ALA A 163 -1.07 5.51 16.92
C ALA A 163 0.13 6.07 16.14
N TYR A 164 -0.05 6.42 14.86
CA TYR A 164 0.98 7.09 14.04
C TYR A 164 1.29 8.51 14.54
N VAL A 165 0.27 9.29 14.88
CA VAL A 165 0.45 10.64 15.44
C VAL A 165 1.19 10.58 16.78
N LEU A 166 0.79 9.67 17.68
CA LEU A 166 1.44 9.51 18.99
C LEU A 166 2.86 8.97 18.87
N GLY A 167 3.13 8.10 17.91
CA GLY A 167 4.49 7.62 17.62
C GLY A 167 5.37 8.73 17.07
N GLY A 168 4.88 9.50 16.11
CA GLY A 168 5.56 10.70 15.60
C GLY A 168 5.90 11.70 16.71
N TYR A 169 4.95 11.95 17.62
CA TYR A 169 5.16 12.78 18.81
C TYR A 169 6.31 12.24 19.71
N LYS A 170 6.28 10.95 20.05
CA LYS A 170 7.31 10.34 20.88
C LYS A 170 8.70 10.39 20.26
N ALA A 171 8.78 10.27 18.95
CA ALA A 171 10.05 10.26 18.25
C ALA A 171 10.65 11.65 18.09
N VAL A 172 9.81 12.67 17.88
CA VAL A 172 10.28 14.08 17.96
C VAL A 172 10.79 14.39 19.38
N LEU A 173 10.09 13.91 20.42
CA LEU A 173 10.56 14.08 21.80
C LEU A 173 11.88 13.33 22.09
N ARG A 174 12.12 12.18 21.45
CA ARG A 174 13.39 11.43 21.56
C ARG A 174 14.53 12.06 20.75
N ASN A 175 14.23 13.07 19.92
CA ASN A 175 15.20 13.78 19.06
C ASN A 175 16.14 12.85 18.28
N GLN A 176 15.64 11.69 17.85
CA GLN A 176 16.42 10.67 17.15
C GLN A 176 16.50 11.05 15.68
N LYS A 177 17.51 11.83 15.31
CA LYS A 177 17.87 12.06 13.90
C LYS A 177 19.06 11.18 13.53
N PHE A 178 19.00 10.67 12.31
CA PHE A 178 20.07 9.92 11.68
C PHE A 178 20.63 10.67 10.47
N HIS A 179 21.86 10.40 10.10
CA HIS A 179 22.39 10.82 8.82
C HIS A 179 21.81 9.93 7.74
N LEU A 180 21.15 10.54 6.77
CA LEU A 180 20.57 9.89 5.60
C LEU A 180 21.42 10.23 4.37
N ARG A 181 21.90 9.20 3.68
CA ARG A 181 22.40 9.28 2.32
C ARG A 181 21.39 8.61 1.40
N LEU A 182 20.67 9.43 0.67
CA LEU A 182 19.64 9.01 -0.29
C LEU A 182 20.19 9.17 -1.69
N THR A 183 20.32 8.07 -2.41
CA THR A 183 20.62 8.11 -3.85
C THR A 183 19.34 7.89 -4.63
N VAL A 184 19.02 8.79 -5.55
CA VAL A 184 17.85 8.71 -6.44
C VAL A 184 18.34 8.80 -7.87
N ASP A 185 18.13 7.74 -8.66
CA ASP A 185 18.57 7.65 -10.06
C ASP A 185 20.06 8.09 -10.26
N GLY A 186 20.94 7.65 -9.34
CA GLY A 186 22.36 7.94 -9.33
C GLY A 186 22.74 9.29 -8.70
N VAL A 187 21.80 10.16 -8.37
CA VAL A 187 22.08 11.46 -7.71
C VAL A 187 22.01 11.31 -6.19
N VAL A 188 23.06 11.73 -5.50
CA VAL A 188 23.18 11.60 -4.04
C VAL A 188 22.69 12.87 -3.34
N TYR A 189 21.87 12.66 -2.31
CA TYR A 189 21.37 13.68 -1.39
C TYR A 189 21.72 13.30 0.04
N GLU A 190 22.44 14.18 0.74
CA GLU A 190 22.76 13.99 2.16
C GLU A 190 21.90 14.89 3.02
N ARG A 191 21.27 14.31 4.04
CA ARG A 191 20.34 15.00 4.94
C ARG A 191 20.43 14.44 6.35
N ARG A 192 20.02 15.25 7.34
CA ARG A 192 19.64 14.73 8.65
C ARG A 192 18.14 14.49 8.65
N ALA A 193 17.71 13.29 9.01
CA ALA A 193 16.31 12.89 8.92
C ALA A 193 15.85 12.18 10.19
N SER A 194 14.58 12.31 10.51
CA SER A 194 13.91 11.49 11.52
C SER A 194 13.16 10.30 10.89
N ALA A 195 12.77 10.45 9.62
CA ALA A 195 12.15 9.39 8.83
C ALA A 195 12.32 9.65 7.33
N ILE A 196 12.29 8.58 6.56
CA ILE A 196 12.07 8.60 5.11
C ILE A 196 10.99 7.60 4.74
N LEU A 197 10.11 7.99 3.83
CA LEU A 197 9.10 7.14 3.20
C LEU A 197 9.32 7.18 1.69
N VAL A 198 9.48 6.02 1.06
CA VAL A 198 9.43 5.87 -0.41
C VAL A 198 8.07 5.26 -0.74
N ALA A 199 7.19 6.06 -1.31
CA ALA A 199 5.78 5.72 -1.52
C ALA A 199 5.44 5.53 -3.00
N ASN A 200 4.56 4.59 -3.27
CA ASN A 200 3.89 4.37 -4.54
C ASN A 200 2.48 5.02 -4.55
N PHE A 201 1.87 5.17 -3.36
CA PHE A 201 0.60 5.87 -3.20
C PHE A 201 0.78 7.22 -2.53
N GLY A 202 0.24 8.27 -3.16
CA GLY A 202 0.35 9.65 -2.68
C GLY A 202 -0.44 9.97 -1.43
N ALA A 203 -1.42 9.15 -1.06
CA ALA A 203 -2.25 9.43 0.10
C ALA A 203 -2.78 8.16 0.78
N VAL A 204 -2.99 8.26 2.09
CA VAL A 204 -3.60 7.23 2.93
C VAL A 204 -4.84 7.77 3.64
N LEU A 205 -5.58 6.89 4.36
CA LEU A 205 -6.76 7.26 5.17
C LEU A 205 -7.87 7.98 4.37
N ASN A 206 -8.32 7.38 3.26
CA ASN A 206 -9.32 7.98 2.36
C ASN A 206 -8.87 9.34 1.79
N ASN A 207 -7.61 9.46 1.45
CA ASN A 207 -7.04 10.69 0.93
C ASN A 207 -7.01 11.85 1.95
N LEU A 208 -7.10 11.54 3.24
CA LEU A 208 -7.03 12.53 4.32
C LEU A 208 -5.60 13.01 4.55
N VAL A 209 -4.63 12.10 4.52
CA VAL A 209 -3.20 12.41 4.69
C VAL A 209 -2.49 12.09 3.38
N ALA A 210 -1.85 13.09 2.80
CA ALA A 210 -1.09 12.94 1.58
C ALA A 210 0.41 13.14 1.86
N PHE A 211 1.26 12.42 1.11
CA PHE A 211 2.71 12.41 1.27
C PHE A 211 3.44 13.20 0.18
N GLY A 212 2.71 13.73 -0.79
CA GLY A 212 3.25 14.52 -1.90
C GLY A 212 2.16 14.95 -2.86
N ASP A 213 2.46 15.89 -3.75
CA ASP A 213 1.59 16.32 -4.82
C ASP A 213 1.80 15.44 -6.05
N GLY A 214 0.71 15.11 -6.73
CA GLY A 214 0.77 14.44 -8.02
C GLY A 214 1.34 13.00 -7.98
N ILE A 215 1.42 12.36 -6.81
CA ILE A 215 1.84 10.95 -6.75
C ILE A 215 0.79 10.07 -7.42
N VAL A 216 1.16 9.49 -8.54
CA VAL A 216 0.33 8.62 -9.37
C VAL A 216 0.91 7.21 -9.28
N HIS A 217 0.06 6.21 -9.30
CA HIS A 217 0.47 4.81 -9.09
C HIS A 217 0.74 4.04 -10.40
N ASP A 218 0.76 4.72 -11.53
CA ASP A 218 0.96 4.16 -12.88
C ASP A 218 1.82 5.06 -13.78
N ASP A 219 2.70 5.89 -13.19
CA ASP A 219 3.59 6.81 -13.90
C ASP A 219 5.05 6.28 -14.04
N GLY A 220 5.31 5.10 -13.51
CA GLY A 220 6.64 4.48 -13.53
C GLY A 220 7.62 5.12 -12.54
N LEU A 221 7.14 5.79 -11.50
CA LEU A 221 7.95 6.46 -10.48
C LEU A 221 7.52 6.06 -9.07
N LEU A 222 8.48 6.10 -8.15
CA LEU A 222 8.24 6.13 -6.71
C LEU A 222 8.62 7.50 -6.17
N ASN A 223 8.06 7.84 -5.02
CA ASN A 223 8.20 9.18 -4.44
C ASN A 223 8.79 9.10 -3.03
N ALA A 224 10.01 9.61 -2.85
CA ALA A 224 10.63 9.73 -1.55
C ALA A 224 10.18 11.02 -0.87
N CYS A 225 9.76 10.88 0.40
CA CYS A 225 9.48 11.99 1.30
C CYS A 225 10.35 11.84 2.55
N VAL A 226 11.23 12.79 2.78
CA VAL A 226 12.13 12.84 3.96
C VAL A 226 11.57 13.84 4.95
N PHE A 227 11.50 13.42 6.21
CA PHE A 227 10.97 14.20 7.33
C PHE A 227 12.09 14.53 8.31
N SER A 228 12.24 15.82 8.61
CA SER A 228 13.33 16.33 9.46
C SER A 228 12.86 17.38 10.49
N PRO A 229 11.78 17.13 11.27
CA PRO A 229 11.31 18.09 12.25
C PRO A 229 12.36 18.32 13.34
N ASP A 230 12.59 19.58 13.73
CA ASP A 230 13.48 19.96 14.84
C ASP A 230 12.70 20.17 16.14
N SER A 231 11.42 20.43 16.03
CA SER A 231 10.55 20.74 17.15
C SER A 231 9.19 20.06 17.01
N LEU A 232 8.45 20.05 18.11
CA LEU A 232 7.06 19.61 18.12
C LEU A 232 6.18 20.49 17.22
N TRP A 233 6.49 21.78 17.15
CA TRP A 233 5.82 22.73 16.25
C TRP A 233 6.03 22.37 14.79
N ASP A 234 7.24 21.97 14.41
CA ASP A 234 7.52 21.49 13.05
C ASP A 234 6.70 20.25 12.72
N ALA A 235 6.65 19.28 13.66
CA ALA A 235 5.87 18.06 13.46
C ALA A 235 4.37 18.37 13.31
N MET A 236 3.81 19.29 14.10
CA MET A 236 2.41 19.69 13.99
C MET A 236 2.16 20.46 12.68
N ARG A 237 3.07 21.35 12.28
CA ARG A 237 3.02 22.06 11.00
C ARG A 237 3.03 21.09 9.82
N ILE A 238 3.95 20.13 9.81
CA ILE A 238 4.03 19.09 8.78
C ILE A 238 2.70 18.32 8.69
N LEU A 239 2.18 17.84 9.83
CA LEU A 239 0.92 17.12 9.87
C LEU A 239 -0.23 17.98 9.31
N TRP A 240 -0.29 19.24 9.70
CA TRP A 240 -1.32 20.18 9.22
C TRP A 240 -1.22 20.39 7.70
N ARG A 241 -0.01 20.54 7.17
CA ARG A 241 0.24 20.67 5.73
C ARG A 241 -0.18 19.41 4.97
N MET A 242 0.17 18.22 5.50
CA MET A 242 -0.25 16.94 4.90
C MET A 242 -1.77 16.77 4.86
N LEU A 243 -2.48 17.22 5.91
CA LEU A 243 -3.94 17.22 5.95
C LEU A 243 -4.55 18.23 4.96
N ARG A 244 -3.89 19.37 4.74
CA ARG A 244 -4.31 20.38 3.77
C ARG A 244 -3.83 20.09 2.34
N LYS A 245 -2.99 19.07 2.18
CA LYS A 245 -2.33 18.75 0.91
C LYS A 245 -1.49 19.91 0.37
N ASP A 246 -0.87 20.63 1.27
CA ASP A 246 0.06 21.71 0.96
C ASP A 246 1.49 21.15 0.91
N PHE A 247 2.00 20.94 -0.30
CA PHE A 247 3.33 20.40 -0.58
C PHE A 247 4.33 21.45 -1.04
N GLY A 248 4.05 22.71 -0.80
CA GLY A 248 5.01 23.79 -1.03
C GLY A 248 6.34 23.57 -0.30
N ALA A 249 7.37 24.31 -0.64
CA ALA A 249 8.68 24.21 -0.01
C ALA A 249 8.59 24.32 1.52
N ASP A 250 9.27 23.42 2.23
CA ASP A 250 9.36 23.41 3.69
C ASP A 250 10.76 22.93 4.11
N PRO A 251 11.44 23.61 5.04
CA PRO A 251 12.78 23.22 5.45
C PRO A 251 12.86 21.83 6.10
N CYS A 252 11.74 21.35 6.66
CA CYS A 252 11.65 20.05 7.33
C CYS A 252 11.16 18.92 6.41
N LEU A 253 10.84 19.22 5.14
CA LEU A 253 10.38 18.27 4.15
C LEU A 253 11.25 18.31 2.90
N PHE A 254 11.62 17.14 2.41
CA PHE A 254 12.33 17.01 1.15
C PHE A 254 11.67 15.92 0.31
N TYR A 255 11.32 16.25 -0.93
CA TYR A 255 10.63 15.36 -1.87
C TYR A 255 11.52 15.08 -3.08
N LYS A 256 11.55 13.81 -3.50
CA LYS A 256 12.17 13.40 -4.76
C LYS A 256 11.43 12.21 -5.36
N SER A 257 11.09 12.32 -6.64
CA SER A 257 10.59 11.22 -7.45
C SER A 257 11.73 10.59 -8.23
N GLY A 258 11.66 9.29 -8.46
CA GLY A 258 12.67 8.55 -9.22
C GLY A 258 12.27 7.09 -9.42
N ARG A 259 13.12 6.37 -10.14
CA ARG A 259 12.92 4.95 -10.44
C ARG A 259 13.70 4.03 -9.52
N GLU A 260 14.88 4.49 -9.09
CA GLU A 260 15.80 3.72 -8.26
C GLU A 260 16.22 4.53 -7.04
N PHE A 261 16.15 3.90 -5.89
CA PHE A 261 16.51 4.50 -4.61
C PHE A 261 17.49 3.60 -3.87
N ARG A 262 18.54 4.20 -3.30
CA ARG A 262 19.38 3.58 -2.30
C ARG A 262 19.32 4.40 -1.04
N ILE A 263 18.95 3.78 0.06
CA ILE A 263 18.75 4.40 1.36
C ILE A 263 19.82 3.87 2.31
N GLU A 264 20.73 4.73 2.72
CA GLU A 264 21.80 4.43 3.67
C GLU A 264 21.65 5.36 4.88
N THR A 265 21.79 4.83 6.08
CA THR A 265 21.65 5.62 7.31
C THR A 265 22.78 5.36 8.28
N ILE A 266 23.15 6.38 9.04
CA ILE A 266 24.08 6.27 10.15
C ILE A 266 23.44 6.89 11.39
N PRO A 267 23.18 6.08 12.45
CA PRO A 267 23.34 4.61 12.52
C PRO A 267 22.39 3.86 11.59
N PRO A 268 22.61 2.55 11.36
CA PRO A 268 21.64 1.71 10.67
C PRO A 268 20.27 1.78 11.35
N MET A 269 19.20 1.91 10.54
CA MET A 269 17.84 2.10 11.03
C MET A 269 16.93 0.98 10.54
N ILE A 270 16.01 0.57 11.41
CA ILE A 270 14.96 -0.40 11.08
C ILE A 270 14.13 0.13 9.92
N ALA A 271 13.81 -0.76 9.00
CA ALA A 271 12.95 -0.48 7.86
C ALA A 271 11.67 -1.33 7.88
N GLN A 272 10.69 -0.91 7.10
CA GLN A 272 9.45 -1.66 6.87
C GLN A 272 8.96 -1.47 5.43
N ALA A 273 8.22 -2.45 4.90
CA ALA A 273 7.44 -2.32 3.66
C ALA A 273 6.02 -2.81 3.90
N ASP A 274 5.02 -2.01 3.51
CA ASP A 274 3.59 -2.32 3.67
C ASP A 274 3.17 -2.81 5.06
N GLY A 275 3.94 -2.41 6.10
CA GLY A 275 3.71 -2.78 7.50
C GLY A 275 4.44 -4.05 7.96
N GLU A 276 5.28 -4.66 7.12
CA GLU A 276 6.17 -5.77 7.48
C GLU A 276 7.59 -5.26 7.72
N LEU A 277 8.22 -5.75 8.79
CA LEU A 277 9.59 -5.38 9.11
C LEU A 277 10.58 -5.94 8.07
N LEU A 278 11.53 -5.10 7.72
CA LEU A 278 12.67 -5.42 6.88
C LEU A 278 13.96 -5.43 7.69
N PRO A 279 15.07 -5.96 7.14
CA PRO A 279 16.39 -5.71 7.68
C PRO A 279 16.69 -4.21 7.77
N ASP A 280 17.66 -3.89 8.65
CA ASP A 280 18.15 -2.53 8.78
C ASP A 280 18.78 -2.02 7.47
N THR A 281 18.85 -0.70 7.34
CA THR A 281 19.57 -0.07 6.23
C THR A 281 21.02 -0.56 6.15
N PRO A 282 21.62 -0.66 4.93
CA PRO A 282 21.18 -0.07 3.66
C PRO A 282 20.11 -0.86 2.91
N LEU A 283 19.22 -0.15 2.21
CA LEU A 283 18.19 -0.71 1.38
C LEU A 283 18.28 -0.21 -0.05
N SER A 284 17.98 -1.08 -1.01
CA SER A 284 17.75 -0.71 -2.41
C SER A 284 16.27 -0.92 -2.74
N VAL A 285 15.69 0.08 -3.40
CA VAL A 285 14.29 0.11 -3.80
C VAL A 285 14.22 0.56 -5.25
N SER A 286 13.41 -0.10 -6.06
CA SER A 286 13.15 0.32 -7.45
C SER A 286 11.67 0.23 -7.77
N VAL A 287 11.21 0.96 -8.78
CA VAL A 287 9.88 0.76 -9.34
C VAL A 287 9.87 -0.48 -10.24
N ASP A 288 8.76 -1.23 -10.18
CA ASP A 288 8.43 -2.30 -11.13
C ASP A 288 7.19 -1.81 -11.90
N PRO A 289 7.39 -1.17 -13.08
CA PRO A 289 6.34 -0.42 -13.75
C PRO A 289 5.21 -1.32 -14.23
N LEU A 290 3.97 -0.89 -14.02
CA LEU A 290 2.73 -1.53 -14.48
C LEU A 290 2.64 -3.02 -14.09
N ALA A 291 3.30 -3.41 -13.00
CA ALA A 291 3.41 -4.79 -12.56
C ALA A 291 2.10 -5.36 -12.02
N GLY A 292 1.27 -4.54 -11.40
CA GLY A 292 -0.03 -4.94 -10.88
C GLY A 292 -1.16 -4.69 -11.88
N CYS A 293 -2.13 -5.60 -11.95
CA CYS A 293 -3.37 -5.41 -12.70
C CYS A 293 -4.56 -5.53 -11.73
N LEU A 294 -5.38 -4.48 -11.68
CA LEU A 294 -6.50 -4.36 -10.73
C LEU A 294 -7.82 -4.14 -11.43
N LEU A 295 -8.89 -4.68 -10.84
CA LEU A 295 -10.25 -4.24 -11.15
C LEU A 295 -10.55 -2.98 -10.34
N ILE A 296 -10.99 -1.93 -11.01
CA ILE A 296 -11.37 -0.66 -10.39
C ILE A 296 -12.80 -0.28 -10.79
N PRO A 297 -13.56 0.41 -9.92
CA PRO A 297 -14.86 0.97 -10.29
C PRO A 297 -14.73 1.91 -11.49
N ARG A 298 -15.66 1.82 -12.45
CA ARG A 298 -15.71 2.82 -13.51
C ARG A 298 -15.84 4.21 -12.89
N ARG A 299 -14.94 5.08 -13.24
CA ARG A 299 -15.12 6.51 -12.93
C ARG A 299 -16.29 6.99 -13.80
N GLY A 300 -17.42 7.33 -13.17
CA GLY A 300 -18.46 8.05 -13.87
C GLY A 300 -17.81 9.26 -14.57
N ARG A 301 -18.11 9.46 -15.85
CA ARG A 301 -17.81 10.75 -16.50
C ARG A 301 -18.52 11.79 -15.62
N THR A 302 -17.76 12.55 -14.84
CA THR A 302 -18.25 13.86 -14.39
C THR A 302 -18.36 14.68 -15.66
N GLU A 303 -19.63 14.85 -16.12
CA GLU A 303 -19.99 15.90 -17.06
C GLU A 303 -19.67 17.26 -16.47
#